data_db50d54f1b930beb468d045581a6eb76
#
_entry.id   db50d54f1b930beb468d045581a6eb76
#
_cell.length_a   1.000
_cell.length_b   1.000
_cell.length_c   1.000
_cell.angle_alpha   90.00
_cell.angle_beta   90.00
_cell.angle_gamma   90.00
#
_symmetry.space_group_name_H-M   'P 1'
#
loop_
_entity.id
_entity.type
_entity.pdbx_description
1 polymer ?
#
loop_
_entity_poly.entity_id
_entity_poly.type
_entity_poly.pdbx_seq_one_letter_code
_entity_poly.pdbx_strand_id
1 'polypeptide(L)'
;MVTPSDKAERRGRIAPTPTGLLHVGHARTFATAARRAAGAGLVLRIDDLDGPRCRDAFVEAAIEDLHWLGLTWTEGPDVGGDCGPYVQSQRSDWYLEVWRRLEATGAIYPSPHSRRDVEAAAVAPHDTDPLDGSEPMFPVSLRPASWPRAASPGGVPWRFRVPDGRRMVFQDAEAGEVVRTTGVDFGDFVVWRRDDLAAYELACVADDHAMEIDEVVRGADLLTSTARQLLLYEALGWLPPQFCHQPLVCDAAGKRLAKRSAGLAIRDLRLAGYSPTDVLTRPVAMLATA
;
A
#
# COMPACT_ATOMS: atom_id res chain seq x y z
N MET A 1 34.61 -10.76 5.50
CA MET A 1 34.24 -10.17 4.19
C MET A 1 33.23 -11.12 3.56
N VAL A 2 31.94 -10.81 3.69
CA VAL A 2 30.89 -11.52 2.97
C VAL A 2 30.72 -10.78 1.66
N THR A 3 31.03 -11.45 0.56
CA THR A 3 30.83 -10.97 -0.80
C THR A 3 29.34 -10.71 -1.04
N PRO A 4 28.94 -9.63 -1.76
CA PRO A 4 27.55 -9.40 -2.15
C PRO A 4 27.23 -10.30 -3.36
N SER A 5 27.00 -11.56 -3.10
CA SER A 5 26.53 -12.54 -4.08
C SER A 5 25.50 -13.41 -3.40
N ASP A 6 24.27 -13.01 -3.53
CA ASP A 6 23.12 -13.85 -3.82
C ASP A 6 21.94 -12.89 -3.99
N LYS A 7 21.73 -12.39 -5.21
CA LYS A 7 20.41 -11.93 -5.62
C LYS A 7 19.55 -13.18 -5.73
N ALA A 8 19.06 -13.66 -4.57
CA ALA A 8 17.96 -14.60 -4.58
C ALA A 8 16.86 -13.96 -5.44
N GLU A 9 16.42 -14.68 -6.43
CA GLU A 9 15.28 -14.27 -7.25
C GLU A 9 14.11 -14.00 -6.30
N ARG A 10 13.49 -12.82 -6.40
CA ARG A 10 12.44 -12.36 -5.48
C ARG A 10 11.14 -12.17 -6.24
N ARG A 11 10.12 -12.88 -5.80
CA ARG A 11 8.77 -12.70 -6.32
C ARG A 11 8.25 -11.30 -5.90
N GLY A 12 7.90 -10.49 -6.89
CA GLY A 12 7.40 -9.14 -6.70
C GLY A 12 5.95 -8.98 -7.12
N ARG A 13 5.40 -7.77 -6.89
CA ARG A 13 4.07 -7.43 -7.39
C ARG A 13 3.99 -5.99 -7.90
N ILE A 14 3.08 -5.77 -8.86
CA ILE A 14 2.54 -4.48 -9.29
C ILE A 14 1.10 -4.43 -8.77
N ALA A 15 0.73 -3.38 -8.04
CA ALA A 15 -0.57 -3.27 -7.38
C ALA A 15 -1.21 -1.89 -7.63
N PRO A 16 -1.75 -1.64 -8.84
CA PRO A 16 -2.44 -0.39 -9.14
C PRO A 16 -3.82 -0.33 -8.46
N THR A 17 -4.15 0.85 -7.91
CA THR A 17 -5.51 1.18 -7.45
C THR A 17 -6.25 1.91 -8.56
N PRO A 18 -7.34 1.37 -9.13
CA PRO A 18 -7.98 1.86 -10.35
C PRO A 18 -8.94 3.03 -10.08
N THR A 19 -8.47 4.07 -9.37
CA THR A 19 -9.23 5.31 -9.07
C THR A 19 -8.96 6.44 -10.07
N GLY A 20 -8.17 6.19 -11.10
CA GLY A 20 -7.76 7.09 -12.16
C GLY A 20 -6.69 6.47 -13.04
N LEU A 21 -6.28 7.19 -14.08
CA LEU A 21 -5.21 6.76 -14.98
C LEU A 21 -3.86 6.66 -14.24
N LEU A 22 -3.01 5.76 -14.69
CA LEU A 22 -1.64 5.68 -14.23
C LEU A 22 -0.84 6.90 -14.69
N HIS A 23 0.07 7.39 -13.85
CA HIS A 23 0.96 8.52 -14.17
C HIS A 23 2.43 8.08 -14.10
N VAL A 24 3.32 8.96 -14.52
CA VAL A 24 4.78 8.72 -14.57
C VAL A 24 5.35 8.14 -13.27
N GLY A 25 4.86 8.59 -12.11
CA GLY A 25 5.30 8.04 -10.81
C GLY A 25 4.98 6.54 -10.66
N HIS A 26 3.77 6.12 -11.07
CA HIS A 26 3.40 4.71 -11.11
C HIS A 26 4.28 3.93 -12.10
N ALA A 27 4.47 4.45 -13.33
CA ALA A 27 5.29 3.81 -14.35
C ALA A 27 6.68 3.47 -13.82
N ARG A 28 7.36 4.43 -13.19
CA ARG A 28 8.72 4.26 -12.67
C ARG A 28 8.79 3.28 -11.49
N THR A 29 7.84 3.38 -10.57
CA THR A 29 7.75 2.44 -9.43
C THR A 29 7.51 1.02 -9.92
N PHE A 30 6.56 0.83 -10.84
CA PHE A 30 6.22 -0.49 -11.38
C PHE A 30 7.33 -1.07 -12.26
N ALA A 31 8.01 -0.25 -13.07
CA ALA A 31 9.19 -0.69 -13.81
C ALA A 31 10.33 -1.12 -12.86
N THR A 32 10.49 -0.45 -11.72
CA THR A 32 11.44 -0.87 -10.69
C THR A 32 11.03 -2.20 -10.06
N ALA A 33 9.74 -2.40 -9.74
CA ALA A 33 9.23 -3.67 -9.25
C ALA A 33 9.49 -4.82 -10.24
N ALA A 34 9.15 -4.62 -11.51
CA ALA A 34 9.37 -5.62 -12.56
C ALA A 34 10.86 -5.99 -12.73
N ARG A 35 11.74 -4.98 -12.73
CA ARG A 35 13.20 -5.21 -12.84
C ARG A 35 13.75 -5.98 -11.64
N ARG A 36 13.25 -5.73 -10.44
CA ARG A 36 13.70 -6.38 -9.20
C ARG A 36 13.14 -7.79 -9.06
N ALA A 37 11.96 -8.05 -9.61
CA ALA A 37 11.33 -9.38 -9.66
C ALA A 37 11.78 -10.26 -10.84
N ALA A 38 12.72 -9.77 -11.66
CA ALA A 38 13.18 -10.50 -12.83
C ALA A 38 13.79 -11.86 -12.42
N GLY A 39 13.21 -12.94 -12.97
CA GLY A 39 13.61 -14.33 -12.69
C GLY A 39 12.67 -15.09 -11.74
N ALA A 40 12.09 -14.45 -10.72
CA ALA A 40 11.24 -15.11 -9.71
C ALA A 40 9.73 -14.98 -9.95
N GLY A 41 9.33 -14.15 -10.90
CA GLY A 41 7.94 -13.88 -11.23
C GLY A 41 7.41 -12.58 -10.64
N LEU A 42 6.52 -11.97 -11.41
CA LEU A 42 5.83 -10.73 -11.07
C LEU A 42 4.32 -10.98 -11.06
N VAL A 43 3.65 -10.52 -10.03
CA VAL A 43 2.19 -10.61 -9.89
C VAL A 43 1.58 -9.24 -10.21
N LEU A 44 0.56 -9.21 -11.07
CA LEU A 44 -0.32 -8.06 -11.19
C LEU A 44 -1.53 -8.26 -10.27
N ARG A 45 -1.73 -7.35 -9.31
CA ARG A 45 -2.91 -7.32 -8.42
C ARG A 45 -3.65 -6.00 -8.59
N ILE A 46 -4.97 -6.05 -8.67
CA ILE A 46 -5.81 -4.85 -8.70
C ILE A 46 -6.32 -4.54 -7.31
N ASP A 47 -5.87 -3.42 -6.75
CA ASP A 47 -6.22 -2.99 -5.40
C ASP A 47 -7.45 -2.05 -5.45
N ASP A 48 -8.66 -2.63 -5.54
CA ASP A 48 -9.93 -1.95 -5.83
C ASP A 48 -10.86 -1.77 -4.61
N LEU A 49 -10.37 -1.95 -3.38
CA LEU A 49 -11.18 -1.80 -2.15
C LEU A 49 -11.64 -0.36 -1.86
N ASP A 50 -11.22 0.62 -2.66
CA ASP A 50 -11.70 2.00 -2.57
C ASP A 50 -13.09 2.21 -3.21
N GLY A 51 -13.78 1.11 -3.45
CA GLY A 51 -15.18 1.04 -3.81
C GLY A 51 -15.60 2.01 -4.92
N PRO A 52 -16.46 3.01 -4.62
CA PRO A 52 -17.06 3.88 -5.65
C PRO A 52 -16.08 4.69 -6.50
N ARG A 53 -14.82 4.82 -6.07
CA ARG A 53 -13.77 5.50 -6.86
C ARG A 53 -13.09 4.59 -7.86
N CYS A 54 -13.17 3.27 -7.67
CA CYS A 54 -12.63 2.29 -8.61
C CYS A 54 -13.59 2.08 -9.78
N ARG A 55 -13.03 1.97 -10.99
CA ARG A 55 -13.81 1.78 -12.22
C ARG A 55 -13.10 0.78 -13.12
N ASP A 56 -13.87 -0.11 -13.75
CA ASP A 56 -13.35 -1.12 -14.70
C ASP A 56 -12.56 -0.48 -15.83
N ALA A 57 -13.02 0.65 -16.36
CA ALA A 57 -12.29 1.39 -17.38
C ALA A 57 -10.88 1.86 -16.94
N PHE A 58 -10.65 2.04 -15.64
CA PHE A 58 -9.29 2.33 -15.13
C PHE A 58 -8.48 1.07 -14.91
N VAL A 59 -9.11 -0.09 -14.65
CA VAL A 59 -8.43 -1.38 -14.64
C VAL A 59 -7.90 -1.72 -16.02
N GLU A 60 -8.79 -1.65 -17.04
CA GLU A 60 -8.42 -1.89 -18.44
C GLU A 60 -7.30 -0.94 -18.90
N ALA A 61 -7.45 0.35 -18.59
CA ALA A 61 -6.44 1.35 -18.89
C ALA A 61 -5.09 1.07 -18.21
N ALA A 62 -5.11 0.62 -16.96
CA ALA A 62 -3.88 0.29 -16.24
C ALA A 62 -3.16 -0.90 -16.88
N ILE A 63 -3.86 -1.96 -17.23
CA ILE A 63 -3.30 -3.15 -17.91
C ILE A 63 -2.71 -2.74 -19.27
N GLU A 64 -3.46 -1.97 -20.07
CA GLU A 64 -3.01 -1.47 -21.37
C GLU A 64 -1.74 -0.60 -21.25
N ASP A 65 -1.72 0.32 -20.30
CA ASP A 65 -0.57 1.20 -20.06
C ASP A 65 0.66 0.43 -19.57
N LEU A 66 0.48 -0.59 -18.70
CA LEU A 66 1.56 -1.45 -18.23
C LEU A 66 2.16 -2.28 -19.35
N HIS A 67 1.33 -2.88 -20.22
CA HIS A 67 1.81 -3.58 -21.42
C HIS A 67 2.53 -2.65 -22.40
N TRP A 68 2.02 -1.44 -22.60
CA TRP A 68 2.67 -0.46 -23.44
C TRP A 68 4.06 -0.06 -22.90
N LEU A 69 4.21 0.00 -21.57
CA LEU A 69 5.52 0.22 -20.93
C LEU A 69 6.48 -0.96 -21.09
N GLY A 70 6.04 -2.08 -21.67
CA GLY A 70 6.83 -3.31 -21.83
C GLY A 70 6.90 -4.16 -20.56
N LEU A 71 6.00 -3.93 -19.59
CA LEU A 71 5.92 -4.72 -18.37
C LEU A 71 5.10 -5.98 -18.61
N THR A 72 5.62 -7.12 -18.16
CA THR A 72 4.98 -8.43 -18.21
C THR A 72 4.94 -9.04 -16.82
N TRP A 73 3.91 -9.81 -16.56
CA TRP A 73 3.72 -10.54 -15.29
C TRP A 73 3.39 -12.00 -15.55
N THR A 74 3.69 -12.84 -14.57
CA THR A 74 3.46 -14.28 -14.64
C THR A 74 2.10 -14.69 -14.12
N GLU A 75 1.50 -13.85 -13.24
CA GLU A 75 0.20 -14.06 -12.65
C GLU A 75 -0.57 -12.74 -12.56
N GLY A 76 -1.88 -12.78 -12.79
CA GLY A 76 -2.72 -11.58 -12.74
C GLY A 76 -4.15 -11.83 -13.18
N PRO A 77 -5.01 -10.81 -13.15
CA PRO A 77 -6.43 -10.96 -13.48
C PRO A 77 -6.70 -11.34 -14.94
N ASP A 78 -5.77 -11.03 -15.83
CA ASP A 78 -5.83 -11.27 -17.27
C ASP A 78 -5.12 -12.56 -17.73
N VAL A 79 -4.14 -13.02 -16.98
CA VAL A 79 -3.35 -14.22 -17.32
C VAL A 79 -3.62 -15.41 -16.40
N GLY A 80 -4.32 -15.21 -15.27
CA GLY A 80 -4.56 -16.24 -14.27
C GLY A 80 -3.33 -16.52 -13.41
N GLY A 81 -3.27 -17.69 -12.79
CA GLY A 81 -2.19 -18.18 -11.94
C GLY A 81 -2.70 -18.90 -10.69
N ASP A 82 -1.79 -19.35 -9.82
CA ASP A 82 -2.10 -20.26 -8.71
C ASP A 82 -2.59 -19.53 -7.45
N CYS A 83 -2.29 -18.22 -7.29
CA CYS A 83 -2.59 -17.44 -6.09
C CYS A 83 -3.82 -16.52 -6.23
N GLY A 84 -4.64 -16.73 -7.27
CA GLY A 84 -5.85 -15.92 -7.52
C GLY A 84 -6.93 -16.04 -6.43
N PRO A 85 -7.96 -15.18 -6.51
CA PRO A 85 -8.17 -14.10 -7.47
C PRO A 85 -7.19 -12.93 -7.25
N TYR A 86 -6.90 -12.17 -8.33
CA TYR A 86 -5.94 -11.06 -8.32
C TYR A 86 -6.61 -9.69 -8.27
N VAL A 87 -7.87 -9.63 -7.86
CA VAL A 87 -8.67 -8.42 -7.66
C VAL A 87 -9.13 -8.41 -6.21
N GLN A 88 -8.81 -7.38 -5.46
CA GLN A 88 -9.03 -7.35 -4.01
C GLN A 88 -10.50 -7.48 -3.61
N SER A 89 -11.42 -6.88 -4.35
CA SER A 89 -12.86 -6.99 -4.09
C SER A 89 -13.40 -8.43 -4.18
N GLN A 90 -12.68 -9.34 -4.83
CA GLN A 90 -13.03 -10.75 -4.95
C GLN A 90 -12.46 -11.62 -3.82
N ARG A 91 -11.75 -11.03 -2.84
CA ARG A 91 -11.02 -11.75 -1.79
C ARG A 91 -11.60 -11.55 -0.38
N SER A 92 -12.84 -11.10 -0.27
CA SER A 92 -13.48 -10.76 1.01
C SER A 92 -13.46 -11.89 2.03
N ASP A 93 -13.67 -13.15 1.61
CA ASP A 93 -13.64 -14.31 2.50
C ASP A 93 -12.25 -14.55 3.08
N TRP A 94 -11.20 -14.35 2.28
CA TRP A 94 -9.82 -14.43 2.73
C TRP A 94 -9.50 -13.34 3.77
N TYR A 95 -9.90 -12.11 3.52
CA TYR A 95 -9.68 -11.02 4.48
C TYR A 95 -10.45 -11.25 5.79
N LEU A 96 -11.65 -11.82 5.73
CA LEU A 96 -12.42 -12.17 6.91
C LEU A 96 -11.72 -13.27 7.73
N GLU A 97 -11.10 -14.23 7.06
CA GLU A 97 -10.30 -15.27 7.74
C GLU A 97 -9.05 -14.66 8.42
N VAL A 98 -8.35 -13.73 7.75
CA VAL A 98 -7.22 -13.02 8.36
C VAL A 98 -7.66 -12.15 9.54
N TRP A 99 -8.82 -11.48 9.42
CA TRP A 99 -9.42 -10.75 10.53
C TRP A 99 -9.70 -11.65 11.74
N ARG A 100 -10.26 -12.86 11.52
CA ARG A 100 -10.50 -13.83 12.60
C ARG A 100 -9.20 -14.26 13.29
N ARG A 101 -8.14 -14.46 12.54
CA ARG A 101 -6.82 -14.77 13.10
C ARG A 101 -6.31 -13.63 13.99
N LEU A 102 -6.39 -12.39 13.53
CA LEU A 102 -6.02 -11.20 14.32
C LEU A 102 -6.92 -11.04 15.55
N GLU A 103 -8.23 -11.28 15.42
CA GLU A 103 -9.16 -11.23 16.54
C GLU A 103 -8.77 -12.28 17.60
N ALA A 104 -8.44 -13.51 17.18
CA ALA A 104 -8.02 -14.58 18.06
C ALA A 104 -6.74 -14.25 18.86
N THR A 105 -5.83 -13.45 18.33
CA THR A 105 -4.64 -12.97 19.06
C THR A 105 -4.97 -11.89 20.11
N GLY A 106 -6.13 -11.22 20.00
CA GLY A 106 -6.46 -10.05 20.80
C GLY A 106 -5.72 -8.77 20.37
N ALA A 107 -5.07 -8.78 19.20
CA ALA A 107 -4.33 -7.61 18.69
C ALA A 107 -5.25 -6.53 18.11
N ILE A 108 -6.51 -6.86 17.83
CA ILE A 108 -7.49 -5.92 17.27
C ILE A 108 -8.69 -5.75 18.19
N TYR A 109 -9.35 -4.60 18.08
CA TYR A 109 -10.53 -4.28 18.90
C TYR A 109 -11.56 -3.48 18.10
N PRO A 110 -12.87 -3.56 18.46
CA PRO A 110 -13.90 -2.75 17.83
C PRO A 110 -13.77 -1.28 18.26
N SER A 111 -13.83 -0.37 17.30
CA SER A 111 -13.69 1.07 17.51
C SER A 111 -14.86 1.83 16.89
N PRO A 112 -15.96 2.06 17.62
CA PRO A 112 -17.16 2.72 17.09
C PRO A 112 -16.95 4.20 16.76
N HIS A 113 -15.82 4.77 17.15
CA HIS A 113 -15.50 6.19 17.01
C HIS A 113 -15.45 6.63 15.55
N SER A 114 -16.11 7.74 15.26
CA SER A 114 -16.03 8.41 13.96
C SER A 114 -14.71 9.18 13.81
N ARG A 115 -14.37 9.61 12.59
CA ARG A 115 -13.23 10.52 12.35
C ARG A 115 -13.35 11.80 13.19
N ARG A 116 -14.57 12.33 13.34
CA ARG A 116 -14.86 13.52 14.16
C ARG A 116 -14.58 13.30 15.65
N ASP A 117 -14.90 12.11 16.17
CA ASP A 117 -14.59 11.77 17.57
C ASP A 117 -13.08 11.67 17.80
N VAL A 118 -12.35 11.11 16.84
CA VAL A 118 -10.89 11.03 16.87
C VAL A 118 -10.26 12.43 16.83
N GLU A 119 -10.70 13.27 15.91
CA GLU A 119 -10.25 14.68 15.80
C GLU A 119 -10.54 15.46 17.09
N ALA A 120 -11.75 15.32 17.65
CA ALA A 120 -12.13 16.01 18.89
C ALA A 120 -11.32 15.55 20.11
N ALA A 121 -10.97 14.27 20.18
CA ALA A 121 -10.16 13.72 21.27
C ALA A 121 -8.65 13.97 21.09
N ALA A 122 -8.20 14.23 19.88
CA ALA A 122 -6.80 14.58 19.57
C ALA A 122 -6.46 16.04 19.91
N VAL A 123 -7.44 16.87 20.32
CA VAL A 123 -7.24 18.27 20.71
C VAL A 123 -6.61 18.33 22.11
N ALA A 124 -5.31 18.01 22.20
CA ALA A 124 -4.37 18.62 23.14
C ALA A 124 -3.35 19.40 22.28
N PRO A 125 -2.87 20.58 22.73
CA PRO A 125 -2.18 21.53 21.88
C PRO A 125 -0.77 21.05 21.54
N HIS A 126 -0.62 20.31 20.46
CA HIS A 126 0.64 20.17 19.77
C HIS A 126 0.44 20.75 18.37
N ASP A 127 1.03 21.91 18.16
CA ASP A 127 1.17 22.62 16.88
C ASP A 127 1.90 21.77 15.83
N THR A 128 1.26 20.74 15.32
CA THR A 128 1.65 20.06 14.10
C THR A 128 0.42 19.96 13.23
N ASP A 129 0.19 21.03 12.47
CA ASP A 129 -0.64 20.97 11.28
C ASP A 129 -0.04 19.86 10.39
N PRO A 130 -0.76 18.79 10.06
CA PRO A 130 -0.20 17.75 9.20
C PRO A 130 -0.07 18.31 7.79
N LEU A 131 1.08 18.90 7.49
CA LEU A 131 1.43 19.46 6.17
C LEU A 131 1.45 18.40 5.06
N ASP A 132 1.27 17.12 5.41
CA ASP A 132 1.35 15.99 4.48
C ASP A 132 0.04 15.20 4.26
N GLY A 133 -1.09 15.64 4.85
CA GLY A 133 -2.38 14.94 4.74
C GLY A 133 -2.42 13.61 5.50
N SER A 134 -1.54 13.41 6.48
CA SER A 134 -1.53 12.21 7.33
C SER A 134 -2.83 12.12 8.15
N GLU A 135 -3.30 10.90 8.36
CA GLU A 135 -4.45 10.67 9.26
C GLU A 135 -4.09 11.11 10.69
N PRO A 136 -5.01 11.79 11.41
CA PRO A 136 -4.79 12.11 12.81
C PRO A 136 -4.54 10.84 13.60
N MET A 137 -3.54 10.90 14.51
CA MET A 137 -3.20 9.78 15.37
C MET A 137 -4.39 9.42 16.26
N PHE A 138 -4.73 8.13 16.32
CA PHE A 138 -5.82 7.67 17.17
C PHE A 138 -5.45 7.85 18.65
N PRO A 139 -6.24 8.62 19.44
CA PRO A 139 -5.94 8.87 20.84
C PRO A 139 -6.04 7.62 21.70
N VAL A 140 -5.05 7.40 22.56
CA VAL A 140 -5.02 6.27 23.50
C VAL A 140 -6.23 6.28 24.45
N SER A 141 -6.75 7.48 24.79
CA SER A 141 -7.94 7.65 25.63
C SER A 141 -9.21 7.03 25.03
N LEU A 142 -9.27 6.81 23.74
CA LEU A 142 -10.38 6.15 23.05
C LEU A 142 -10.23 4.63 22.95
N ARG A 143 -9.12 4.06 23.42
CA ARG A 143 -8.95 2.60 23.48
C ARG A 143 -9.88 1.99 24.53
N PRO A 144 -10.64 0.95 24.20
CA PRO A 144 -11.41 0.22 25.22
C PRO A 144 -10.45 -0.50 26.18
N ALA A 145 -10.82 -0.54 27.46
CA ALA A 145 -10.07 -1.30 28.47
C ALA A 145 -10.18 -2.82 28.23
N SER A 146 -11.33 -3.27 27.73
CA SER A 146 -11.62 -4.66 27.34
C SER A 146 -12.73 -4.68 26.29
N TRP A 147 -12.80 -5.74 25.53
CA TRP A 147 -13.86 -5.98 24.56
C TRP A 147 -14.17 -7.48 24.46
N PRO A 148 -15.43 -7.83 24.16
CA PRO A 148 -15.80 -9.23 23.97
C PRO A 148 -15.21 -9.79 22.68
N ARG A 149 -14.99 -11.09 22.65
CA ARG A 149 -14.68 -11.82 21.43
C ARG A 149 -15.82 -11.72 20.44
N ALA A 150 -15.50 -11.60 19.15
CA ALA A 150 -16.46 -11.47 18.08
C ALA A 150 -16.24 -12.54 17.01
N ALA A 151 -17.33 -13.13 16.52
CA ALA A 151 -17.28 -14.10 15.42
C ALA A 151 -17.19 -13.45 14.05
N SER A 152 -17.58 -12.16 13.96
CA SER A 152 -17.54 -11.34 12.74
C SER A 152 -17.35 -9.88 13.08
N PRO A 153 -16.91 -9.04 12.14
CA PRO A 153 -16.69 -7.60 12.36
C PRO A 153 -17.95 -6.82 12.73
N GLY A 154 -19.13 -7.23 12.23
CA GLY A 154 -20.43 -6.70 12.65
C GLY A 154 -20.71 -5.26 12.25
N GLY A 155 -20.18 -4.76 11.12
CA GLY A 155 -20.40 -3.39 10.63
C GLY A 155 -19.78 -2.30 11.53
N VAL A 156 -18.84 -2.67 12.38
CA VAL A 156 -18.08 -1.76 13.23
C VAL A 156 -16.64 -1.70 12.74
N PRO A 157 -15.98 -0.52 12.70
CA PRO A 157 -14.56 -0.47 12.40
C PRO A 157 -13.75 -1.20 13.46
N TRP A 158 -12.71 -1.92 13.03
CA TRP A 158 -11.75 -2.57 13.92
C TRP A 158 -10.38 -1.93 13.75
N ARG A 159 -9.70 -1.72 14.87
CA ARG A 159 -8.35 -1.17 14.87
C ARG A 159 -7.35 -2.16 15.43
N PHE A 160 -6.14 -2.13 14.88
CA PHE A 160 -4.99 -2.79 15.49
C PHE A 160 -4.51 -1.93 16.67
N ARG A 161 -4.32 -2.60 17.82
CA ARG A 161 -3.77 -1.97 19.01
C ARG A 161 -2.26 -1.99 18.93
N VAL A 162 -1.66 -0.84 18.67
CA VAL A 162 -0.20 -0.73 18.62
C VAL A 162 0.40 -0.78 20.03
N PRO A 163 1.56 -1.45 20.23
CA PRO A 163 2.30 -1.36 21.48
C PRO A 163 2.71 0.09 21.77
N ASP A 164 2.55 0.57 23.00
CA ASP A 164 2.87 1.96 23.34
C ASP A 164 4.38 2.19 23.38
N GLY A 165 4.85 3.28 22.76
CA GLY A 165 6.25 3.72 22.79
C GLY A 165 7.25 2.74 22.15
N ARG A 166 6.79 1.78 21.37
CA ARG A 166 7.68 0.80 20.73
C ARG A 166 8.45 1.43 19.58
N ARG A 167 9.78 1.38 19.67
CA ARG A 167 10.67 1.74 18.56
C ARG A 167 10.75 0.57 17.58
N MET A 168 10.28 0.81 16.37
CA MET A 168 10.35 -0.14 15.25
C MET A 168 11.49 0.25 14.32
N VAL A 169 12.32 -0.72 13.95
CA VAL A 169 13.43 -0.52 13.03
C VAL A 169 13.33 -1.57 11.94
N PHE A 170 13.42 -1.15 10.70
CA PHE A 170 13.50 -2.06 9.56
C PHE A 170 14.47 -1.52 8.50
N GLN A 171 15.01 -2.43 7.70
CA GLN A 171 15.89 -2.09 6.59
C GLN A 171 15.07 -1.99 5.31
N ASP A 172 15.19 -0.86 4.63
CA ASP A 172 14.60 -0.63 3.31
C ASP A 172 15.71 -0.60 2.27
N ALA A 173 15.43 -1.17 1.10
CA ALA A 173 16.46 -1.33 0.06
C ALA A 173 16.90 0.00 -0.58
N GLU A 174 16.08 1.05 -0.49
CA GLU A 174 16.35 2.39 -1.05
C GLU A 174 16.54 3.42 0.06
N ALA A 175 15.66 3.45 1.06
CA ALA A 175 15.70 4.42 2.15
C ALA A 175 16.71 4.06 3.26
N GLY A 176 17.29 2.85 3.25
CA GLY A 176 18.20 2.38 4.30
C GLY A 176 17.49 2.02 5.60
N GLU A 177 18.11 2.33 6.73
CA GLU A 177 17.49 2.11 8.03
C GLU A 177 16.34 3.09 8.27
N VAL A 178 15.15 2.55 8.51
CA VAL A 178 13.95 3.33 8.84
C VAL A 178 13.54 3.07 10.27
N VAL A 179 13.32 4.15 11.01
CA VAL A 179 12.87 4.10 12.41
C VAL A 179 11.49 4.74 12.51
N ARG A 180 10.57 4.07 13.21
CA ARG A 180 9.25 4.59 13.58
C ARG A 180 8.95 4.25 15.02
N THR A 181 8.34 5.18 15.73
CA THR A 181 7.97 4.99 17.14
C THR A 181 6.45 5.05 17.27
N THR A 182 5.86 3.99 17.79
CA THR A 182 4.41 3.94 18.02
C THR A 182 4.01 4.96 19.09
N GLY A 183 2.87 5.62 18.89
CA GLY A 183 2.42 6.72 19.74
C GLY A 183 3.10 8.08 19.43
N VAL A 184 4.07 8.11 18.51
CA VAL A 184 4.76 9.32 18.03
C VAL A 184 4.58 9.48 16.51
N ASP A 185 5.01 8.46 15.74
CA ASP A 185 4.91 8.51 14.27
C ASP A 185 3.57 7.95 13.77
N PHE A 186 2.95 7.04 14.50
CA PHE A 186 1.62 6.51 14.22
C PHE A 186 0.99 5.88 15.46
N GLY A 187 -0.35 5.87 15.50
CA GLY A 187 -1.17 5.23 16.53
C GLY A 187 -1.95 4.04 16.01
N ASP A 188 -2.99 3.64 16.75
CA ASP A 188 -3.87 2.55 16.36
C ASP A 188 -4.53 2.83 15.01
N PHE A 189 -4.43 1.88 14.11
CA PHE A 189 -4.87 2.03 12.72
C PHE A 189 -6.00 1.06 12.38
N VAL A 190 -6.83 1.45 11.43
CA VAL A 190 -7.98 0.65 10.99
C VAL A 190 -7.48 -0.57 10.21
N VAL A 191 -7.98 -1.76 10.58
CA VAL A 191 -7.77 -3.02 9.85
C VAL A 191 -9.04 -3.53 9.18
N TRP A 192 -10.22 -3.14 9.71
CA TRP A 192 -11.52 -3.45 9.13
C TRP A 192 -12.41 -2.21 9.15
N ARG A 193 -13.07 -1.93 8.04
CA ARG A 193 -13.85 -0.73 7.85
C ARG A 193 -15.30 -0.94 8.27
N ARG A 194 -16.04 0.16 8.45
CA ARG A 194 -17.47 0.15 8.82
C ARG A 194 -18.37 -0.44 7.73
N ASP A 195 -17.96 -0.35 6.48
CA ASP A 195 -18.66 -0.88 5.32
C ASP A 195 -18.35 -2.36 5.03
N ASP A 196 -17.87 -3.06 6.06
CA ASP A 196 -17.52 -4.49 6.05
C ASP A 196 -16.43 -4.88 5.02
N LEU A 197 -15.53 -3.96 4.74
CA LEU A 197 -14.36 -4.20 3.90
C LEU A 197 -13.06 -4.19 4.72
N ALA A 198 -12.10 -4.99 4.29
CA ALA A 198 -10.74 -4.89 4.81
C ALA A 198 -10.17 -3.49 4.58
N ALA A 199 -9.43 -2.96 5.55
CA ALA A 199 -8.66 -1.76 5.34
C ALA A 199 -7.36 -2.06 4.58
N TYR A 200 -6.77 -1.04 3.97
CA TYR A 200 -5.57 -1.13 3.13
C TYR A 200 -4.45 -1.95 3.78
N GLU A 201 -4.13 -1.67 5.05
CA GLU A 201 -3.01 -2.34 5.72
C GLU A 201 -3.22 -3.85 5.85
N LEU A 202 -4.44 -4.28 6.21
CA LEU A 202 -4.77 -5.70 6.34
C LEU A 202 -4.82 -6.37 4.97
N ALA A 203 -5.48 -5.75 3.98
CA ALA A 203 -5.60 -6.31 2.65
C ALA A 203 -4.22 -6.53 1.99
N CYS A 204 -3.33 -5.53 2.07
CA CYS A 204 -1.97 -5.68 1.54
C CYS A 204 -1.21 -6.83 2.19
N VAL A 205 -1.22 -6.91 3.54
CA VAL A 205 -0.51 -7.98 4.27
C VAL A 205 -1.08 -9.35 3.93
N ALA A 206 -2.40 -9.47 3.90
CA ALA A 206 -3.08 -10.72 3.57
C ALA A 206 -2.77 -11.20 2.16
N ASP A 207 -2.77 -10.29 1.19
CA ASP A 207 -2.51 -10.61 -0.21
C ASP A 207 -1.03 -10.87 -0.48
N ASP A 208 -0.14 -10.03 0.03
CA ASP A 208 1.30 -10.21 -0.15
C ASP A 208 1.74 -11.56 0.46
N HIS A 209 1.14 -11.98 1.59
CA HIS A 209 1.38 -13.31 2.15
C HIS A 209 0.79 -14.43 1.29
N ALA A 210 -0.47 -14.34 0.88
CA ALA A 210 -1.14 -15.39 0.10
C ALA A 210 -0.58 -15.55 -1.31
N MET A 211 -0.02 -14.48 -1.87
CA MET A 211 0.62 -14.45 -3.18
C MET A 211 2.13 -14.71 -3.11
N GLU A 212 2.65 -15.07 -1.91
CA GLU A 212 4.06 -15.39 -1.68
C GLU A 212 5.02 -14.29 -2.18
N ILE A 213 4.69 -13.03 -1.89
CA ILE A 213 5.50 -11.88 -2.31
C ILE A 213 6.72 -11.75 -1.42
N ASP A 214 7.90 -11.83 -2.02
CA ASP A 214 9.20 -11.70 -1.34
C ASP A 214 9.68 -10.24 -1.25
N GLU A 215 9.26 -9.39 -2.19
CA GLU A 215 9.66 -7.99 -2.20
C GLU A 215 8.53 -7.05 -2.64
N VAL A 216 8.35 -5.99 -1.86
CA VAL A 216 7.37 -4.95 -2.06
C VAL A 216 8.05 -3.65 -2.50
N VAL A 217 7.90 -3.27 -3.78
CA VAL A 217 8.34 -1.97 -4.29
C VAL A 217 7.15 -1.00 -4.35
N ARG A 218 7.29 0.19 -3.75
CA ARG A 218 6.23 1.22 -3.70
C ARG A 218 6.79 2.61 -3.41
N GLY A 219 5.95 3.63 -3.32
CA GLY A 219 6.39 5.00 -3.02
C GLY A 219 6.80 5.23 -1.57
N ALA A 220 7.71 6.17 -1.34
CA ALA A 220 8.23 6.51 0.00
C ALA A 220 7.19 7.10 0.95
N ASP A 221 6.06 7.57 0.44
CA ASP A 221 4.89 7.98 1.23
C ASP A 221 4.27 6.84 2.06
N LEU A 222 4.61 5.59 1.75
CA LEU A 222 4.12 4.39 2.44
C LEU A 222 5.12 3.82 3.48
N LEU A 223 6.16 4.55 3.84
CA LEU A 223 7.12 4.11 4.87
C LEU A 223 6.45 3.87 6.23
N THR A 224 5.52 4.72 6.65
CA THR A 224 4.75 4.52 7.89
C THR A 224 3.77 3.35 7.78
N SER A 225 3.17 3.13 6.60
CA SER A 225 2.36 1.93 6.32
C SER A 225 3.18 0.65 6.48
N THR A 226 4.46 0.66 6.10
CA THR A 226 5.35 -0.49 6.33
C THR A 226 5.47 -0.83 7.81
N ALA A 227 5.66 0.16 8.67
CA ALA A 227 5.73 -0.10 10.11
C ALA A 227 4.41 -0.69 10.66
N ARG A 228 3.25 -0.22 10.18
CA ARG A 228 1.94 -0.78 10.52
C ARG A 228 1.81 -2.23 10.04
N GLN A 229 2.20 -2.50 8.81
CA GLN A 229 2.14 -3.83 8.20
C GLN A 229 3.06 -4.82 8.89
N LEU A 230 4.26 -4.41 9.31
CA LEU A 230 5.17 -5.24 10.09
C LEU A 230 4.56 -5.69 11.42
N LEU A 231 3.75 -4.85 12.08
CA LEU A 231 3.01 -5.24 13.28
C LEU A 231 1.93 -6.29 12.96
N LEU A 232 1.28 -6.21 11.80
CA LEU A 232 0.32 -7.23 11.36
C LEU A 232 1.02 -8.56 11.05
N TYR A 233 2.15 -8.55 10.33
CA TYR A 233 2.96 -9.74 10.08
C TYR A 233 3.36 -10.42 11.39
N GLU A 234 3.85 -9.64 12.35
CA GLU A 234 4.24 -10.15 13.68
C GLU A 234 3.05 -10.78 14.42
N ALA A 235 1.90 -10.09 14.46
CA ALA A 235 0.71 -10.59 15.15
C ALA A 235 0.14 -11.86 14.50
N LEU A 236 0.31 -12.04 13.20
CA LEU A 236 -0.12 -13.21 12.44
C LEU A 236 0.91 -14.34 12.46
N GLY A 237 2.13 -14.08 12.95
CA GLY A 237 3.24 -15.03 12.91
C GLY A 237 3.76 -15.28 11.48
N TRP A 238 3.59 -14.34 10.56
CA TRP A 238 4.01 -14.42 9.19
C TRP A 238 5.36 -13.72 8.97
N LEU A 239 6.14 -14.21 8.01
CA LEU A 239 7.36 -13.55 7.58
C LEU A 239 7.02 -12.37 6.66
N PRO A 240 7.53 -11.16 6.94
CA PRO A 240 7.31 -10.02 6.07
C PRO A 240 8.18 -10.10 4.81
N PRO A 241 7.73 -9.53 3.68
CA PRO A 241 8.58 -9.34 2.51
C PRO A 241 9.68 -8.31 2.78
N GLN A 242 10.65 -8.21 1.88
CA GLN A 242 11.56 -7.07 1.84
C GLN A 242 10.86 -5.85 1.25
N PHE A 243 11.31 -4.66 1.62
CA PHE A 243 10.71 -3.41 1.16
C PHE A 243 11.72 -2.56 0.40
N CYS A 244 11.23 -1.87 -0.63
CA CYS A 244 12.00 -0.92 -1.43
C CYS A 244 11.10 0.30 -1.73
N HIS A 245 11.30 1.39 -0.98
CA HIS A 245 10.49 2.59 -1.11
C HIS A 245 11.14 3.58 -2.05
N GLN A 246 10.57 3.72 -3.25
CA GLN A 246 11.09 4.63 -4.27
C GLN A 246 10.79 6.09 -3.91
N PRO A 247 11.72 7.02 -4.17
CA PRO A 247 11.46 8.45 -4.03
C PRO A 247 10.22 8.87 -4.78
N LEU A 248 9.46 9.81 -4.21
CA LEU A 248 8.27 10.33 -4.87
C LEU A 248 8.66 11.17 -6.07
N VAL A 249 7.94 11.00 -7.15
CA VAL A 249 8.12 11.82 -8.35
C VAL A 249 7.41 13.16 -8.12
N CYS A 250 8.18 14.24 -8.20
CA CYS A 250 7.70 15.61 -8.02
C CYS A 250 7.69 16.38 -9.35
N ASP A 251 6.87 17.42 -9.41
CA ASP A 251 6.89 18.42 -10.49
C ASP A 251 8.10 19.36 -10.36
N ALA A 252 8.23 20.31 -11.28
CA ALA A 252 9.31 21.29 -11.28
C ALA A 252 9.30 22.23 -10.05
N ALA A 253 8.17 22.34 -9.36
CA ALA A 253 8.03 23.11 -8.13
C ALA A 253 8.31 22.28 -6.86
N GLY A 254 8.74 21.02 -7.00
CA GLY A 254 8.98 20.10 -5.89
C GLY A 254 7.70 19.51 -5.28
N LYS A 255 6.52 19.77 -5.84
CA LYS A 255 5.26 19.21 -5.37
C LYS A 255 5.07 17.81 -5.93
N ARG A 256 4.65 16.88 -5.06
CA ARG A 256 4.30 15.51 -5.44
C ARG A 256 3.29 15.49 -6.59
N LEU A 257 3.55 14.66 -7.62
CA LEU A 257 2.58 14.40 -8.67
C LEU A 257 1.35 13.72 -8.08
N ALA A 258 0.18 14.35 -8.28
CA ALA A 258 -1.10 13.78 -7.92
C ALA A 258 -1.75 13.12 -9.14
N LYS A 259 -2.69 12.17 -8.92
CA LYS A 259 -3.49 11.55 -10.00
C LYS A 259 -4.24 12.56 -10.90
N ARG A 260 -4.36 13.81 -10.46
CA ARG A 260 -4.99 14.93 -11.21
C ARG A 260 -3.98 15.88 -11.85
N SER A 261 -2.68 15.56 -11.84
CA SER A 261 -1.68 16.37 -12.54
C SER A 261 -1.91 16.23 -14.04
N ALA A 262 -2.49 17.25 -14.64
CA ALA A 262 -2.85 17.27 -16.07
C ALA A 262 -1.61 16.97 -16.93
N GLY A 263 -1.76 16.13 -17.96
CA GLY A 263 -0.73 15.87 -18.96
C GLY A 263 0.38 14.89 -18.55
N LEU A 264 0.34 14.25 -17.39
CA LEU A 264 1.33 13.26 -16.95
C LEU A 264 0.77 11.85 -16.76
N ALA A 265 -0.47 11.59 -17.21
CA ALA A 265 -0.98 10.26 -17.35
C ALA A 265 -0.22 9.52 -18.47
N ILE A 266 0.06 8.24 -18.26
CA ILE A 266 0.79 7.41 -19.24
C ILE A 266 0.07 7.43 -20.59
N ARG A 267 -1.26 7.30 -20.59
CA ARG A 267 -2.09 7.36 -21.80
C ARG A 267 -1.92 8.67 -22.55
N ASP A 268 -1.91 9.81 -21.86
CA ASP A 268 -1.76 11.12 -22.49
C ASP A 268 -0.38 11.28 -23.13
N LEU A 269 0.67 10.84 -22.43
CA LEU A 269 2.04 10.85 -22.95
C LEU A 269 2.19 9.94 -24.17
N ARG A 270 1.58 8.75 -24.16
CA ARG A 270 1.55 7.83 -25.30
C ARG A 270 0.87 8.48 -26.51
N LEU A 271 -0.27 9.14 -26.32
CA LEU A 271 -0.98 9.86 -27.38
C LEU A 271 -0.18 11.06 -27.92
N ALA A 272 0.62 11.69 -27.06
CA ALA A 272 1.54 12.77 -27.46
C ALA A 272 2.83 12.25 -28.16
N GLY A 273 2.96 10.93 -28.38
CA GLY A 273 4.07 10.33 -29.13
C GLY A 273 5.33 10.03 -28.31
N TYR A 274 5.28 10.12 -26.98
CA TYR A 274 6.39 9.68 -26.13
C TYR A 274 6.55 8.17 -26.19
N SER A 275 7.81 7.71 -26.13
CA SER A 275 8.12 6.29 -26.02
C SER A 275 8.08 5.81 -24.56
N PRO A 276 7.96 4.51 -24.29
CA PRO A 276 8.12 3.93 -22.95
C PRO A 276 9.42 4.37 -22.26
N THR A 277 10.52 4.38 -23.01
CA THR A 277 11.82 4.83 -22.49
C THR A 277 11.78 6.29 -22.05
N ASP A 278 11.13 7.17 -22.81
CA ASP A 278 10.98 8.58 -22.44
C ASP A 278 10.24 8.72 -21.10
N VAL A 279 9.12 8.01 -20.93
CA VAL A 279 8.33 8.05 -19.70
C VAL A 279 9.13 7.56 -18.48
N LEU A 280 9.94 6.53 -18.67
CA LEU A 280 10.71 5.92 -17.58
C LEU A 280 11.96 6.73 -17.22
N THR A 281 12.59 7.45 -18.15
CA THR A 281 13.92 8.01 -17.95
C THR A 281 14.02 9.53 -18.01
N ARG A 282 13.16 10.22 -18.79
CA ARG A 282 13.26 11.68 -18.91
C ARG A 282 12.87 12.40 -17.62
N PRO A 283 13.50 13.56 -17.32
CA PRO A 283 13.01 14.45 -16.25
C PRO A 283 11.53 14.79 -16.47
N VAL A 284 10.76 14.83 -15.38
CA VAL A 284 9.29 15.07 -15.44
C VAL A 284 8.96 16.40 -16.12
N ALA A 285 9.78 17.44 -15.89
CA ALA A 285 9.62 18.74 -16.53
C ALA A 285 9.70 18.69 -18.08
N MET A 286 10.27 17.62 -18.64
CA MET A 286 10.38 17.40 -20.09
C MET A 286 9.26 16.51 -20.65
N LEU A 287 8.36 16.01 -19.80
CA LEU A 287 7.22 15.16 -20.17
C LEU A 287 5.89 15.92 -20.19
N ALA A 288 5.89 17.22 -19.89
CA ALA A 288 4.66 18.01 -19.91
C ALA A 288 4.11 18.04 -21.36
N THR A 289 2.89 17.57 -21.52
CA THR A 289 2.12 17.79 -22.75
C THR A 289 1.64 19.23 -22.76
N ALA A 290 1.80 19.91 -23.89
CA ALA A 290 1.33 21.28 -24.11
C ALA A 290 -0.19 21.42 -23.96
#